data_676c55f031d72a1490a0714ec5c94e81
#
_entry.id   676c55f031d72a1490a0714ec5c94e81
#
_cell.length_a   1.000
_cell.length_b   1.000
_cell.length_c   1.000
_cell.angle_alpha   90.00
_cell.angle_beta   90.00
_cell.angle_gamma   90.00
#
_symmetry.space_group_name_H-M   'P 1'
#
loop_
_entity.id
_entity.type
_entity.pdbx_description
1 polymer ?
#
loop_
_entity_poly.entity_id
_entity_poly.type
_entity_poly.pdbx_seq_one_letter_code
_entity_poly.pdbx_strand_id
1 'polypeptide(L)'
;MKRVGFGQVEANHLSAQRTGQIYAQLPAKNDINLLENGQFVKYNYADGVVDFEGEGEWMLVYNEVKLYDAPWRESYKDFAMIKDNYTPGSDSITHDGLGPFKGQMTPRLFKTNIGDIFTTNCLEKANTSGKAEVTLTDLTVGDVVAPTKTNGYLKKSDSGTTTDDTVMKWQVVKLTTMPDGQAAVKLMRIL
;
A
#
# COMPACT_ATOMS: atom_id res chain seq x y z
N MET A 1 -2.75 -2.77 19.34
CA MET A 1 -4.03 -2.07 19.06
C MET A 1 -4.44 -2.47 17.66
N LYS A 2 -5.69 -2.82 17.44
CA LYS A 2 -6.20 -3.28 16.15
C LYS A 2 -6.40 -2.09 15.23
N ARG A 3 -5.98 -2.22 13.95
CA ARG A 3 -6.26 -1.21 12.93
C ARG A 3 -7.77 -1.11 12.68
N VAL A 4 -8.25 0.11 12.54
CA VAL A 4 -9.62 0.42 12.11
C VAL A 4 -9.54 1.01 10.71
N GLY A 5 -10.38 0.52 9.79
CA GLY A 5 -10.38 0.97 8.39
C GLY A 5 -9.21 0.42 7.57
N PHE A 6 -8.77 1.18 6.58
CA PHE A 6 -7.74 0.80 5.62
C PHE A 6 -6.35 1.30 5.99
N GLY A 7 -5.35 0.89 5.21
CA GLY A 7 -3.98 1.32 5.35
C GLY A 7 -3.80 2.82 5.16
N GLN A 8 -2.98 3.42 6.00
CA GLN A 8 -2.68 4.84 5.98
C GLN A 8 -1.18 5.04 5.82
N VAL A 9 -0.79 6.12 5.14
CA VAL A 9 0.59 6.53 4.95
C VAL A 9 0.74 8.01 5.29
N GLU A 10 1.72 8.31 6.13
CA GLU A 10 2.26 9.65 6.33
C GLU A 10 3.60 9.75 5.61
N ALA A 11 3.65 10.53 4.56
CA ALA A 11 4.84 10.76 3.76
C ALA A 11 5.79 11.73 4.48
N ASN A 12 6.62 11.23 5.35
CA ASN A 12 7.56 12.06 6.11
C ASN A 12 8.70 12.60 5.24
N HIS A 13 9.29 11.72 4.42
CA HIS A 13 10.38 12.04 3.51
C HIS A 13 10.42 11.01 2.38
N LEU A 14 9.55 11.17 1.40
CA LEU A 14 9.55 10.35 0.19
C LEU A 14 10.15 11.17 -0.96
N SER A 15 11.24 10.70 -1.54
CA SER A 15 11.96 11.37 -2.64
C SER A 15 11.04 11.60 -3.84
N ALA A 16 10.24 10.62 -4.21
CA ALA A 16 9.31 10.73 -5.32
C ALA A 16 8.24 11.80 -5.12
N GLN A 17 7.80 12.02 -3.88
CA GLN A 17 6.83 13.06 -3.57
C GLN A 17 7.39 14.47 -3.79
N ARG A 18 8.66 14.69 -3.45
CA ARG A 18 9.33 15.99 -3.65
C ARG A 18 9.45 16.39 -5.12
N THR A 19 9.68 15.40 -5.97
CA THR A 19 9.79 15.60 -7.42
C THR A 19 8.45 15.53 -8.14
N GLY A 20 7.36 15.24 -7.43
CA GLY A 20 6.03 15.03 -8.02
C GLY A 20 5.95 13.78 -8.89
N GLN A 21 6.88 12.85 -8.77
CA GLN A 21 6.94 11.67 -9.61
C GLN A 21 5.98 10.59 -9.12
N ILE A 22 4.90 10.42 -9.85
CA ILE A 22 4.17 9.18 -9.90
C ILE A 22 4.89 8.30 -10.89
N TYR A 23 5.45 7.18 -10.41
CA TYR A 23 6.28 6.36 -11.28
C TYR A 23 5.46 5.64 -12.34
N ALA A 24 4.27 5.20 -11.97
CA ALA A 24 3.42 4.44 -12.86
C ALA A 24 1.94 4.56 -12.55
N GLN A 25 1.16 4.40 -13.61
CA GLN A 25 -0.29 4.27 -13.60
C GLN A 25 -0.69 3.11 -14.50
N LEU A 26 -0.25 1.89 -14.16
CA LEU A 26 -0.72 0.68 -14.80
C LEU A 26 -1.88 0.07 -14.02
N PRO A 27 -2.81 -0.58 -14.70
CA PRO A 27 -3.92 -1.24 -14.02
C PRO A 27 -3.43 -2.38 -13.14
N ALA A 28 -4.12 -2.59 -12.03
CA ALA A 28 -3.89 -3.75 -11.20
C ALA A 28 -4.37 -5.03 -11.90
N LYS A 29 -3.66 -6.13 -11.67
CA LYS A 29 -4.05 -7.46 -12.15
C LYS A 29 -5.45 -7.82 -11.66
N ASN A 30 -6.23 -8.52 -12.48
CA ASN A 30 -7.66 -8.77 -12.24
C ASN A 30 -7.99 -9.57 -10.99
N ASP A 31 -7.04 -10.31 -10.43
CA ASP A 31 -7.20 -11.08 -9.19
C ASP A 31 -6.95 -10.25 -7.92
N ILE A 32 -6.45 -9.03 -8.07
CA ILE A 32 -6.29 -8.09 -6.94
C ILE A 32 -7.64 -7.45 -6.64
N ASN A 33 -8.18 -7.73 -5.46
CA ASN A 33 -9.47 -7.19 -5.03
C ASN A 33 -9.36 -5.93 -4.19
N LEU A 34 -8.19 -5.67 -3.61
CA LEU A 34 -7.95 -4.57 -2.70
C LEU A 34 -6.52 -4.05 -2.83
N LEU A 35 -6.38 -2.74 -2.94
CA LEU A 35 -5.10 -2.05 -2.81
C LEU A 35 -5.24 -0.90 -1.82
N GLU A 36 -4.46 -0.94 -0.76
CA GLU A 36 -4.44 0.06 0.30
C GLU A 36 -3.19 0.94 0.22
N ASN A 37 -3.29 2.16 0.72
CA ASN A 37 -2.10 2.98 0.93
C ASN A 37 -1.14 2.28 1.89
N GLY A 38 0.12 2.16 1.50
CA GLY A 38 1.13 1.45 2.28
C GLY A 38 1.43 0.03 1.82
N GLN A 39 0.62 -0.56 0.92
CA GLN A 39 1.00 -1.79 0.22
C GLN A 39 2.07 -1.50 -0.84
N PHE A 40 2.74 -2.55 -1.25
CA PHE A 40 3.73 -2.52 -2.32
C PHE A 40 3.29 -3.44 -3.45
N VAL A 41 3.56 -3.03 -4.68
CA VAL A 41 3.32 -3.81 -5.90
C VAL A 41 4.54 -3.72 -6.81
N LYS A 42 4.64 -4.65 -7.75
CA LYS A 42 5.66 -4.68 -8.79
C LYS A 42 5.03 -4.49 -10.17
N TYR A 43 5.85 -4.11 -11.12
CA TYR A 43 5.47 -4.19 -12.53
C TYR A 43 5.49 -5.62 -13.03
N ASN A 44 4.47 -5.95 -13.81
CA ASN A 44 4.48 -7.05 -14.73
C ASN A 44 4.45 -6.44 -16.15
N TYR A 45 5.63 -6.34 -16.75
CA TYR A 45 5.76 -5.70 -18.06
C TYR A 45 5.15 -6.54 -19.18
N ALA A 46 5.14 -7.85 -19.03
CA ALA A 46 4.59 -8.76 -20.04
C ALA A 46 3.08 -8.56 -20.21
N ASP A 47 2.36 -8.39 -19.10
CA ASP A 47 0.92 -8.25 -19.09
C ASP A 47 0.45 -6.78 -19.06
N GLY A 48 1.37 -5.83 -18.86
CA GLY A 48 1.06 -4.40 -18.75
C GLY A 48 0.23 -4.04 -17.52
N VAL A 49 0.43 -4.76 -16.43
CA VAL A 49 -0.30 -4.58 -15.15
C VAL A 49 0.67 -4.43 -13.99
N VAL A 50 0.13 -4.13 -12.81
CA VAL A 50 0.85 -4.27 -11.55
C VAL A 50 0.29 -5.44 -10.75
N ASP A 51 1.18 -6.18 -10.12
CA ASP A 51 0.87 -7.34 -9.29
C ASP A 51 1.89 -7.52 -8.15
N PHE A 52 1.85 -8.65 -7.45
CA PHE A 52 2.79 -8.98 -6.37
C PHE A 52 3.92 -9.91 -6.81
N GLU A 53 3.86 -10.44 -8.01
CA GLU A 53 4.79 -11.43 -8.56
C GLU A 53 5.64 -10.86 -9.70
N GLY A 54 5.34 -9.63 -10.12
CA GLY A 54 5.99 -8.97 -11.25
C GLY A 54 7.50 -8.84 -11.11
N GLU A 55 8.12 -8.43 -12.19
CA GLU A 55 9.55 -8.17 -12.25
C GLU A 55 9.87 -6.76 -11.75
N GLY A 56 11.09 -6.56 -11.31
CA GLY A 56 11.60 -5.25 -10.94
C GLY A 56 11.41 -4.90 -9.47
N GLU A 57 11.43 -3.62 -9.22
CA GLU A 57 11.43 -3.06 -7.88
C GLU A 57 10.02 -2.94 -7.31
N TRP A 58 9.90 -3.10 -5.99
CA TRP A 58 8.67 -2.80 -5.28
C TRP A 58 8.39 -1.30 -5.28
N MET A 59 7.15 -0.94 -5.56
CA MET A 59 6.66 0.45 -5.56
C MET A 59 5.58 0.61 -4.51
N LEU A 60 5.64 1.71 -3.78
CA LEU A 60 4.67 2.06 -2.75
C LEU A 60 3.35 2.52 -3.38
N VAL A 61 2.27 1.87 -3.01
CA VAL A 61 0.91 2.36 -3.31
C VAL A 61 0.61 3.53 -2.38
N TYR A 62 0.46 4.70 -2.95
CA TYR A 62 0.09 5.91 -2.22
C TYR A 62 -0.84 6.78 -3.06
N ASN A 63 -2.14 6.55 -2.89
CA ASN A 63 -3.17 7.37 -3.52
C ASN A 63 -3.42 8.60 -2.64
N GLU A 64 -3.39 9.77 -3.25
CA GLU A 64 -3.72 11.00 -2.56
C GLU A 64 -5.22 11.01 -2.23
N VAL A 65 -5.54 11.19 -0.97
CA VAL A 65 -6.92 11.32 -0.52
C VAL A 65 -7.27 12.80 -0.47
N LYS A 66 -8.15 13.24 -1.36
CA LYS A 66 -8.75 14.57 -1.33
C LYS A 66 -10.13 14.45 -0.73
N LEU A 67 -10.24 14.67 0.56
CA LEU A 67 -11.53 14.78 1.21
C LEU A 67 -11.94 16.25 1.26
N TYR A 68 -13.04 16.55 0.60
CA TYR A 68 -13.70 17.84 0.66
C TYR A 68 -14.78 17.88 1.76
N ASP A 69 -14.92 16.78 2.50
CA ASP A 69 -15.86 16.63 3.59
C ASP A 69 -15.31 17.18 4.91
N ALA A 70 -16.27 17.51 5.77
CA ALA A 70 -16.15 18.18 7.03
C ALA A 70 -14.89 17.85 7.86
N PRO A 71 -14.25 18.87 8.47
CA PRO A 71 -12.96 18.75 9.15
C PRO A 71 -12.94 17.88 10.42
N TRP A 72 -14.05 17.28 10.79
CA TRP A 72 -14.22 16.45 12.00
C TRP A 72 -14.26 14.95 11.74
N ARG A 73 -14.02 14.47 10.52
CA ARG A 73 -13.83 13.03 10.28
C ARG A 73 -12.46 12.59 10.77
N GLU A 74 -12.46 11.67 11.71
CA GLU A 74 -11.26 11.20 12.40
C GLU A 74 -10.28 10.42 11.51
N SER A 75 -10.72 9.94 10.34
CA SER A 75 -9.92 9.07 9.46
C SER A 75 -9.98 9.48 7.99
N TYR A 76 -9.59 10.71 7.69
CA TYR A 76 -9.62 11.22 6.31
C TYR A 76 -8.42 10.80 5.43
N LYS A 77 -7.51 9.99 5.94
CA LYS A 77 -6.41 9.37 5.18
C LYS A 77 -6.62 7.89 4.91
N ASP A 78 -7.74 7.36 5.35
CA ASP A 78 -8.15 5.99 5.17
C ASP A 78 -8.75 5.80 3.77
N PHE A 79 -7.92 5.35 2.84
CA PHE A 79 -8.31 5.14 1.46
C PHE A 79 -7.84 3.79 0.94
N ALA A 80 -8.73 3.11 0.24
CA ALA A 80 -8.40 1.90 -0.50
C ALA A 80 -9.09 1.86 -1.85
N MET A 81 -8.44 1.25 -2.81
CA MET A 81 -9.05 0.85 -4.06
C MET A 81 -9.65 -0.54 -3.88
N ILE A 82 -10.96 -0.65 -3.99
CA ILE A 82 -11.70 -1.91 -3.89
C ILE A 82 -12.22 -2.25 -5.29
N LYS A 83 -11.95 -3.44 -5.78
CA LYS A 83 -12.26 -3.85 -7.15
C LYS A 83 -13.72 -3.62 -7.53
N ASP A 84 -14.65 -3.92 -6.63
CA ASP A 84 -16.08 -3.78 -6.86
C ASP A 84 -16.49 -2.33 -7.18
N ASN A 85 -15.74 -1.35 -6.70
CA ASN A 85 -15.99 0.07 -7.00
C ASN A 85 -15.59 0.46 -8.44
N TYR A 86 -14.79 -0.37 -9.11
CA TYR A 86 -14.29 -0.14 -10.46
C TYR A 86 -14.88 -1.12 -11.48
N THR A 87 -15.60 -2.13 -11.03
CA THR A 87 -16.30 -3.07 -11.89
C THR A 87 -17.74 -2.59 -12.03
N PRO A 88 -18.26 -2.35 -13.24
CA PRO A 88 -19.66 -2.04 -13.43
C PRO A 88 -20.48 -3.17 -12.83
N GLY A 89 -21.41 -2.86 -11.93
CA GLY A 89 -22.35 -3.81 -11.38
C GLY A 89 -23.11 -4.51 -12.49
N SER A 90 -23.59 -5.72 -12.23
CA SER A 90 -24.43 -6.50 -13.14
C SER A 90 -25.76 -5.79 -13.50
N ASP A 91 -26.11 -4.78 -12.73
CA ASP A 91 -27.24 -3.91 -12.99
C ASP A 91 -26.78 -2.82 -13.94
N SER A 92 -26.80 -3.20 -15.18
CA SER A 92 -26.54 -2.44 -16.39
C SER A 92 -26.97 -0.96 -16.34
N ILE A 93 -26.20 -0.13 -15.67
CA ILE A 93 -26.02 1.21 -16.16
C ILE A 93 -25.00 1.06 -17.29
N THR A 94 -25.47 0.54 -18.40
CA THR A 94 -24.84 0.75 -19.68
C THR A 94 -24.79 2.26 -19.85
N HIS A 95 -23.63 2.85 -19.67
CA HIS A 95 -23.37 4.13 -20.28
C HIS A 95 -23.38 3.84 -21.79
N ASP A 96 -24.60 3.92 -22.36
CA ASP A 96 -24.82 3.72 -23.76
C ASP A 96 -23.85 4.57 -24.56
N GLY A 97 -22.94 3.91 -25.25
CA GLY A 97 -21.95 4.51 -26.12
C GLY A 97 -20.49 4.30 -25.78
N LEU A 98 -20.14 3.81 -24.59
CA LEU A 98 -18.73 3.60 -24.21
C LEU A 98 -18.30 2.12 -24.20
N GLY A 99 -19.16 1.20 -24.63
CA GLY A 99 -18.87 -0.23 -24.59
C GLY A 99 -18.76 -0.75 -23.15
N PRO A 100 -18.39 -2.00 -22.94
CA PRO A 100 -18.16 -2.52 -21.60
C PRO A 100 -16.91 -1.87 -21.01
N PHE A 101 -17.08 -0.72 -20.38
CA PHE A 101 -16.02 -0.08 -19.61
C PHE A 101 -15.76 -0.96 -18.39
N LYS A 102 -14.81 -1.86 -18.51
CA LYS A 102 -14.28 -2.58 -17.36
C LYS A 102 -13.38 -1.59 -16.64
N GLY A 103 -13.93 -0.92 -15.64
CA GLY A 103 -13.15 -0.09 -14.76
C GLY A 103 -12.01 -0.92 -14.15
N GLN A 104 -10.79 -0.43 -14.26
CA GLN A 104 -9.62 -1.08 -13.70
C GLN A 104 -9.08 -0.23 -12.56
N MET A 105 -8.74 -0.87 -11.46
CA MET A 105 -8.00 -0.20 -10.40
C MET A 105 -6.63 0.21 -10.95
N THR A 106 -6.38 1.52 -10.99
CA THR A 106 -5.09 2.06 -11.46
C THR A 106 -4.46 2.85 -10.32
N PRO A 107 -3.65 2.20 -9.47
CA PRO A 107 -3.06 2.84 -8.32
C PRO A 107 -1.98 3.85 -8.71
N ARG A 108 -1.80 4.88 -7.87
CA ARG A 108 -0.64 5.76 -7.94
C ARG A 108 0.53 5.07 -7.23
N LEU A 109 1.64 4.93 -7.93
CA LEU A 109 2.80 4.20 -7.47
C LEU A 109 4.01 5.11 -7.37
N PHE A 110 4.70 5.03 -6.24
CA PHE A 110 5.91 5.77 -5.99
C PHE A 110 7.10 4.82 -5.89
N LYS A 111 8.13 5.06 -6.68
CA LYS A 111 9.45 4.51 -6.38
C LYS A 111 9.99 5.16 -5.11
N THR A 112 10.61 4.35 -4.31
CA THR A 112 11.28 4.82 -3.09
C THR A 112 12.79 4.65 -3.24
N ASN A 113 13.57 5.44 -2.52
CA ASN A 113 15.01 5.40 -2.49
C ASN A 113 15.53 5.04 -1.10
N ILE A 114 16.76 4.53 -1.02
CA ILE A 114 17.41 4.33 0.27
C ILE A 114 17.45 5.67 1.02
N GLY A 115 17.04 5.65 2.28
CA GLY A 115 16.89 6.85 3.11
C GLY A 115 15.50 7.49 3.09
N ASP A 116 14.58 7.05 2.21
CA ASP A 116 13.19 7.49 2.27
C ASP A 116 12.53 7.06 3.58
N ILE A 117 11.67 7.92 4.11
CA ILE A 117 10.99 7.70 5.40
C ILE A 117 9.49 7.93 5.23
N PHE A 118 8.70 7.00 5.73
CA PHE A 118 7.27 7.18 5.88
C PHE A 118 6.74 6.51 7.16
N THR A 119 5.55 6.91 7.57
CA THR A 119 4.85 6.30 8.71
C THR A 119 3.61 5.59 8.19
N THR A 120 3.36 4.37 8.65
CA THR A 120 2.20 3.59 8.20
C THR A 120 1.67 2.67 9.30
N ASN A 121 0.39 2.34 9.17
CA ASN A 121 -0.28 1.25 9.90
C ASN A 121 -0.54 0.03 8.99
N CYS A 122 -0.02 0.03 7.78
CA CYS A 122 -0.26 -0.99 6.76
C CYS A 122 0.80 -2.10 6.83
N LEU A 123 0.73 -2.94 7.87
CA LEU A 123 1.60 -4.09 8.06
C LEU A 123 0.79 -5.35 8.22
N GLU A 124 1.32 -6.47 7.74
CA GLU A 124 0.70 -7.79 7.92
C GLU A 124 1.13 -8.41 9.25
N LYS A 125 0.16 -8.94 9.97
CA LYS A 125 0.40 -9.82 11.10
C LYS A 125 0.45 -11.27 10.63
N ALA A 126 1.36 -12.03 11.19
CA ALA A 126 1.71 -13.37 10.75
C ALA A 126 0.57 -14.42 10.68
N ASN A 127 -0.65 -14.15 11.12
CA ASN A 127 -1.68 -15.18 11.22
C ASN A 127 -3.13 -14.71 11.04
N THR A 128 -3.41 -13.58 10.39
CA THR A 128 -4.80 -13.18 10.17
C THR A 128 -5.10 -13.02 8.70
N SER A 129 -6.05 -13.78 8.23
CA SER A 129 -6.56 -13.72 6.88
C SER A 129 -6.99 -12.30 6.47
N GLY A 130 -6.19 -11.65 5.67
CA GLY A 130 -6.62 -10.56 4.80
C GLY A 130 -6.77 -9.16 5.41
N LYS A 131 -6.35 -8.91 6.64
CA LYS A 131 -6.31 -7.55 7.21
C LYS A 131 -4.97 -7.30 7.89
N ALA A 132 -4.26 -6.27 7.44
CA ALA A 132 -3.05 -5.82 8.10
C ALA A 132 -3.37 -5.33 9.52
N GLU A 133 -2.79 -5.94 10.51
CA GLU A 133 -2.86 -5.51 11.91
C GLU A 133 -1.45 -5.22 12.41
N VAL A 134 -1.20 -3.98 12.80
CA VAL A 134 -0.01 -3.66 13.59
C VAL A 134 -0.35 -3.93 15.04
N THR A 135 0.26 -4.94 15.63
CA THR A 135 0.42 -4.98 17.07
C THR A 135 1.79 -4.40 17.38
N LEU A 136 1.83 -3.27 18.07
CA LEU A 136 3.10 -2.65 18.49
C LEU A 136 3.98 -3.58 19.33
N THR A 137 3.40 -4.66 19.86
CA THR A 137 4.10 -5.70 20.62
C THR A 137 4.96 -6.62 19.77
N ASP A 138 4.70 -6.67 18.45
CA ASP A 138 5.39 -7.61 17.55
C ASP A 138 6.61 -6.97 16.87
N LEU A 139 6.75 -5.65 16.95
CA LEU A 139 7.84 -4.90 16.35
C LEU A 139 8.57 -4.06 17.40
N THR A 140 9.88 -3.99 17.26
CA THR A 140 10.77 -3.13 18.05
C THR A 140 11.54 -2.19 17.14
N VAL A 141 12.02 -1.09 17.69
CA VAL A 141 12.95 -0.20 16.95
C VAL A 141 14.20 -0.98 16.57
N GLY A 142 14.59 -0.88 15.31
CA GLY A 142 15.67 -1.65 14.73
C GLY A 142 15.23 -2.90 13.96
N ASP A 143 14.02 -3.40 14.18
CA ASP A 143 13.49 -4.50 13.36
C ASP A 143 13.45 -4.13 11.88
N VAL A 144 13.56 -5.14 11.04
CA VAL A 144 13.47 -5.00 9.59
C VAL A 144 12.16 -5.59 9.11
N VAL A 145 11.49 -4.84 8.24
CA VAL A 145 10.28 -5.28 7.53
C VAL A 145 10.52 -5.24 6.03
N ALA A 146 9.83 -6.09 5.29
CA ALA A 146 9.90 -6.15 3.85
C ALA A 146 8.52 -6.47 3.26
N PRO A 147 8.27 -6.14 1.97
CA PRO A 147 7.04 -6.52 1.29
C PRO A 147 6.87 -8.03 1.23
N THR A 148 5.65 -8.52 1.46
CA THR A 148 5.31 -9.93 1.26
C THR A 148 5.07 -10.22 -0.22
N LYS A 149 5.51 -11.41 -0.66
CA LYS A 149 5.39 -11.84 -2.06
C LYS A 149 3.95 -12.15 -2.46
N THR A 150 3.06 -12.33 -1.50
CA THR A 150 1.67 -12.75 -1.74
C THR A 150 0.71 -11.59 -1.92
N ASN A 151 0.92 -10.49 -1.18
CA ASN A 151 -0.05 -9.39 -1.14
C ASN A 151 0.58 -8.01 -0.95
N GLY A 152 1.91 -7.91 -0.94
CA GLY A 152 2.63 -6.64 -0.86
C GLY A 152 2.53 -5.88 0.47
N TYR A 153 1.91 -6.43 1.49
CA TYR A 153 1.98 -5.84 2.82
C TYR A 153 3.38 -5.93 3.41
N LEU A 154 3.75 -4.94 4.20
CA LEU A 154 4.99 -5.02 4.96
C LEU A 154 4.82 -5.99 6.13
N LYS A 155 5.80 -6.85 6.32
CA LYS A 155 5.87 -7.83 7.39
C LYS A 155 7.28 -7.88 7.95
N LYS A 156 7.46 -8.27 9.22
CA LYS A 156 8.78 -8.52 9.79
C LYS A 156 9.53 -9.52 8.90
N SER A 157 10.75 -9.16 8.49
CA SER A 157 11.56 -9.98 7.59
C SER A 157 11.80 -11.36 8.19
N ASP A 158 11.58 -12.37 7.35
CA ASP A 158 11.73 -13.79 7.67
C ASP A 158 12.80 -14.49 6.82
N SER A 159 13.81 -13.72 6.39
CA SER A 159 14.94 -14.22 5.58
C SER A 159 14.51 -14.75 4.19
N GLY A 160 13.54 -14.09 3.59
CA GLY A 160 13.11 -14.35 2.22
C GLY A 160 12.10 -15.49 2.05
N THR A 161 11.60 -16.06 3.15
CA THR A 161 10.60 -17.15 3.09
C THR A 161 9.27 -16.64 2.56
N THR A 162 8.69 -15.62 3.20
CA THR A 162 7.44 -15.00 2.76
C THR A 162 7.61 -13.54 2.35
N THR A 163 8.68 -12.89 2.83
CA THR A 163 9.04 -11.51 2.49
C THR A 163 10.08 -11.47 1.36
N ASP A 164 10.08 -10.36 0.61
CA ASP A 164 11.07 -10.12 -0.45
C ASP A 164 12.19 -9.20 0.06
N ASP A 165 12.84 -9.64 1.12
CA ASP A 165 13.89 -8.90 1.83
C ASP A 165 15.26 -8.87 1.11
N THR A 166 15.36 -9.57 -0.02
CA THR A 166 16.54 -9.50 -0.89
C THR A 166 16.48 -8.30 -1.84
N VAL A 167 15.29 -7.76 -2.10
CA VAL A 167 15.05 -6.67 -3.04
C VAL A 167 14.78 -5.36 -2.32
N MET A 168 14.04 -5.39 -1.21
CA MET A 168 13.66 -4.19 -0.47
C MET A 168 13.59 -4.46 1.03
N LYS A 169 14.18 -3.55 1.81
CA LYS A 169 14.12 -3.58 3.29
C LYS A 169 13.83 -2.22 3.86
N TRP A 170 13.01 -2.23 4.89
CA TRP A 170 12.67 -1.08 5.70
C TRP A 170 13.00 -1.33 7.16
N GLN A 171 13.68 -0.41 7.79
CA GLN A 171 13.99 -0.49 9.21
C GLN A 171 12.99 0.31 10.03
N VAL A 172 12.52 -0.28 11.12
CA VAL A 172 11.67 0.41 12.10
C VAL A 172 12.54 1.42 12.85
N VAL A 173 12.31 2.72 12.61
CA VAL A 173 13.04 3.79 13.30
C VAL A 173 12.27 4.35 14.48
N LYS A 174 10.94 4.20 14.52
CA LYS A 174 10.11 4.64 15.63
C LYS A 174 8.77 3.90 15.64
N LEU A 175 8.31 3.53 16.83
CA LEU A 175 6.92 3.16 17.08
C LEU A 175 6.13 4.44 17.41
N THR A 176 4.98 4.63 16.79
CA THR A 176 4.22 5.88 16.87
C THR A 176 2.73 5.63 16.66
N THR A 177 1.98 6.69 16.46
CA THR A 177 0.58 6.64 16.08
C THR A 177 0.34 7.45 14.80
N MET A 178 -0.71 7.09 14.06
CA MET A 178 -1.27 7.94 13.01
C MET A 178 -1.99 9.13 13.62
N PRO A 179 -2.32 10.18 12.84
CA PRO A 179 -3.04 11.36 13.34
C PRO A 179 -4.40 11.05 14.01
N ASP A 180 -5.03 9.96 13.62
CA ASP A 180 -6.29 9.46 14.21
C ASP A 180 -6.09 8.59 15.46
N GLY A 181 -4.85 8.50 15.97
CA GLY A 181 -4.49 7.74 17.17
C GLY A 181 -4.26 6.25 16.95
N GLN A 182 -4.40 5.73 15.74
CA GLN A 182 -4.11 4.32 15.47
C GLN A 182 -2.60 4.04 15.59
N ALA A 183 -2.26 2.83 16.05
CA ALA A 183 -0.89 2.38 16.15
C ALA A 183 -0.22 2.37 14.76
N ALA A 184 1.01 2.85 14.69
CA ALA A 184 1.78 2.93 13.46
C ALA A 184 3.28 2.77 13.69
N VAL A 185 4.00 2.53 12.64
CA VAL A 185 5.46 2.49 12.63
C VAL A 185 6.02 3.51 11.65
N LYS A 186 7.10 4.16 12.05
CA LYS A 186 7.92 4.96 11.15
C LYS A 186 9.03 4.10 10.62
N LEU A 187 9.16 4.05 9.31
CA LEU A 187 10.06 3.18 8.58
C LEU A 187 11.04 4.01 7.76
N MET A 188 12.28 3.55 7.66
CA MET A 188 13.31 4.09 6.78
C MET A 188 13.79 3.00 5.82
N ARG A 189 13.84 3.29 4.53
CA ARG A 189 14.35 2.35 3.53
C ARG A 189 15.87 2.18 3.69
N ILE A 190 16.32 0.93 3.78
CA ILE A 190 17.74 0.55 3.95
C ILE A 190 18.28 -0.32 2.81
N LEU A 191 17.40 -0.87 1.97
CA LEU A 191 17.74 -1.62 0.76
C LEU A 191 16.71 -1.37 -0.33
#